data_7d271e2061017782e116aff7a14b48c1
#
_entry.id   7d271e2061017782e116aff7a14b48c1
#
_cell.length_a   1.000
_cell.length_b   1.000
_cell.length_c   1.000
_cell.angle_alpha   90.00
_cell.angle_beta   90.00
_cell.angle_gamma   90.00
#
_symmetry.space_group_name_H-M   'P 1'
#
loop_
_entity.id
_entity.type
_entity.pdbx_description
1 polymer ?
#
loop_
_entity_poly.entity_id
_entity_poly.type
_entity_poly.pdbx_seq_one_letter_code
_entity_poly.pdbx_strand_id
1 'polypeptide(L)'
;LLIEQIETLGHIAKSFSSFAKMPEVNPTEVDVAKKLHALIMLMRNNDAHVPIRYVGPDYGVEVITDAEQITQVFTNILRNALQALEGQENADVIVVLKQVPANQRLSKQLSEQYQWVEIAISDNGPGIPSEVRNKVFIPNFTTKNTGAGLGLAISKNIVEGSGGKITFQKKKKGTTFF
;
A
#
# COMPACT_ATOMS: atom_id res chain seq x y z
N LEU A 1 -26.02 2.30 15.89
CA LEU A 1 -25.45 3.67 16.03
C LEU A 1 -24.37 3.75 17.12
N LEU A 2 -24.65 3.39 18.38
CA LEU A 2 -23.67 3.43 19.50
C LEU A 2 -22.56 2.39 19.33
N ILE A 3 -22.88 1.17 18.94
CA ILE A 3 -21.94 0.07 18.71
C ILE A 3 -20.99 0.43 17.56
N GLU A 4 -21.49 0.95 16.46
CA GLU A 4 -20.68 1.40 15.31
C GLU A 4 -19.71 2.53 15.69
N GLN A 5 -20.13 3.45 16.56
CA GLN A 5 -19.27 4.51 17.06
C GLN A 5 -18.16 3.98 17.97
N ILE A 6 -18.46 2.99 18.82
CA ILE A 6 -17.46 2.33 19.68
C ILE A 6 -16.46 1.54 18.84
N GLU A 7 -16.90 0.82 17.82
CA GLU A 7 -16.03 0.11 16.88
C GLU A 7 -15.13 1.09 16.10
N THR A 8 -15.70 2.19 15.63
CA THR A 8 -14.94 3.26 14.95
C THR A 8 -13.88 3.88 15.85
N LEU A 9 -14.22 4.21 17.10
CA LEU A 9 -13.29 4.72 18.10
C LEU A 9 -12.21 3.69 18.45
N GLY A 10 -12.57 2.41 18.56
CA GLY A 10 -11.62 1.31 18.75
C GLY A 10 -10.61 1.18 17.61
N HIS A 11 -11.08 1.30 16.37
CA HIS A 11 -10.22 1.32 15.18
C HIS A 11 -9.29 2.53 15.15
N ILE A 12 -9.79 3.71 15.49
CA ILE A 12 -8.99 4.94 15.57
C ILE A 12 -7.93 4.81 16.67
N ALA A 13 -8.29 4.36 17.86
CA ALA A 13 -7.38 4.18 18.98
C ALA A 13 -6.29 3.13 18.67
N LYS A 14 -6.65 2.01 18.04
CA LYS A 14 -5.72 0.97 17.60
C LYS A 14 -4.76 1.49 16.53
N SER A 15 -5.26 2.22 15.55
CA SER A 15 -4.47 2.81 14.48
C SER A 15 -3.52 3.89 15.00
N PHE A 16 -3.98 4.71 15.96
CA PHE A 16 -3.16 5.71 16.63
C PHE A 16 -2.09 5.07 17.52
N SER A 17 -2.42 4.01 18.26
CA SER A 17 -1.47 3.24 19.05
C SER A 17 -0.38 2.60 18.18
N SER A 18 -0.76 2.08 17.01
CA SER A 18 0.18 1.53 16.00
C SER A 18 1.06 2.61 15.39
N PHE A 19 0.55 3.83 15.23
CA PHE A 19 1.32 4.98 14.76
C PHE A 19 2.29 5.50 15.84
N ALA A 20 1.83 5.59 17.11
CA ALA A 20 2.63 6.10 18.23
C ALA A 20 3.67 5.09 18.73
N LYS A 21 3.43 3.81 18.57
CA LYS A 21 4.36 2.71 18.86
C LYS A 21 4.72 2.02 17.57
N MET A 22 5.50 2.69 16.70
CA MET A 22 6.15 1.92 15.63
C MET A 22 7.00 0.83 16.28
N PRO A 23 6.72 -0.47 16.00
CA PRO A 23 7.59 -1.54 16.48
C PRO A 23 9.02 -1.29 16.04
N GLU A 24 9.99 -1.74 16.81
CA GLU A 24 11.38 -1.76 16.37
C GLU A 24 11.43 -2.42 14.98
N VAL A 25 12.03 -1.73 14.03
CA VAL A 25 12.16 -2.23 12.66
C VAL A 25 13.14 -3.39 12.69
N ASN A 26 12.72 -4.56 12.28
CA ASN A 26 13.56 -5.74 12.16
C ASN A 26 13.80 -6.08 10.67
N PRO A 27 14.78 -5.46 10.00
CA PRO A 27 15.03 -5.67 8.59
C PRO A 27 15.62 -7.07 8.38
N THR A 28 14.97 -7.84 7.54
CA THR A 28 15.42 -9.15 7.10
C THR A 28 15.33 -9.25 5.58
N GLU A 29 15.91 -10.28 5.01
CA GLU A 29 15.71 -10.60 3.59
C GLU A 29 14.29 -11.13 3.39
N VAL A 30 13.48 -10.42 2.62
CA VAL A 30 12.06 -10.71 2.40
C VAL A 30 11.77 -10.88 0.92
N ASP A 31 11.23 -12.02 0.53
CA ASP A 31 10.67 -12.23 -0.81
C ASP A 31 9.33 -11.49 -0.95
N VAL A 32 9.39 -10.28 -1.52
CA VAL A 32 8.23 -9.41 -1.68
C VAL A 32 7.24 -9.92 -2.73
N ALA A 33 7.70 -10.70 -3.73
CA ALA A 33 6.83 -11.32 -4.70
C ALA A 33 5.93 -12.37 -4.02
N LYS A 34 6.52 -13.26 -3.23
CA LYS A 34 5.79 -14.27 -2.45
C LYS A 34 4.81 -13.62 -1.46
N LYS A 35 5.21 -12.53 -0.80
CA LYS A 35 4.35 -11.79 0.13
C LYS A 35 3.14 -11.15 -0.58
N LEU A 36 3.36 -10.47 -1.69
CA LEU A 36 2.30 -9.89 -2.51
C LEU A 36 1.33 -10.94 -3.02
N HIS A 37 1.86 -12.04 -3.56
CA HIS A 37 1.05 -13.13 -4.07
C HIS A 37 0.15 -13.73 -2.99
N ALA A 38 0.70 -14.05 -1.82
CA ALA A 38 -0.08 -14.57 -0.69
C ALA A 38 -1.19 -13.61 -0.24
N LEU A 39 -0.87 -12.31 -0.16
CA LEU A 39 -1.85 -11.28 0.22
C LEU A 39 -2.96 -11.12 -0.82
N ILE A 40 -2.62 -11.10 -2.11
CA ILE A 40 -3.59 -11.02 -3.20
C ILE A 40 -4.53 -12.22 -3.19
N MET A 41 -4.01 -13.43 -2.99
CA MET A 41 -4.82 -14.64 -2.87
C MET A 41 -5.80 -14.56 -1.69
N LEU A 42 -5.33 -14.07 -0.54
CA LEU A 42 -6.18 -13.87 0.64
C LEU A 42 -7.30 -12.85 0.37
N MET A 43 -6.98 -11.74 -0.28
CA MET A 43 -7.96 -10.69 -0.60
C MET A 43 -8.99 -11.15 -1.65
N ARG A 44 -8.56 -11.91 -2.66
CA ARG A 44 -9.48 -12.51 -3.66
C ARG A 44 -10.50 -13.43 -3.02
N ASN A 45 -10.11 -14.17 -1.99
CA ASN A 45 -11.01 -15.10 -1.29
C ASN A 45 -12.02 -14.36 -0.41
N ASN A 46 -11.65 -13.21 0.14
CA ASN A 46 -12.52 -12.43 1.02
C ASN A 46 -13.42 -11.44 0.28
N ASP A 47 -13.01 -10.97 -0.89
CA ASP A 47 -13.73 -9.98 -1.69
C ASP A 47 -13.69 -10.38 -3.19
N ALA A 48 -14.57 -11.34 -3.52
CA ALA A 48 -14.64 -11.92 -4.88
C ALA A 48 -15.21 -10.95 -5.93
N HIS A 49 -15.70 -9.76 -5.53
CA HIS A 49 -16.40 -8.84 -6.44
C HIS A 49 -15.45 -7.98 -7.27
N VAL A 50 -14.23 -7.76 -6.80
CA VAL A 50 -13.24 -6.95 -7.52
C VAL A 50 -12.05 -7.81 -7.93
N PRO A 51 -11.80 -8.02 -9.22
CA PRO A 51 -10.63 -8.76 -9.68
C PRO A 51 -9.35 -8.00 -9.37
N ILE A 52 -8.39 -8.70 -8.73
CA ILE A 52 -7.05 -8.20 -8.53
C ILE A 52 -6.12 -8.97 -9.46
N ARG A 53 -5.57 -8.32 -10.47
CA ARG A 53 -4.61 -8.93 -11.41
C ARG A 53 -3.19 -8.68 -10.94
N TYR A 54 -2.35 -9.70 -10.98
CA TYR A 54 -0.93 -9.59 -10.64
C TYR A 54 -0.08 -9.81 -11.89
N VAL A 55 0.92 -8.96 -12.08
CA VAL A 55 1.90 -9.01 -13.17
C VAL A 55 3.29 -8.87 -12.57
N GLY A 56 4.06 -9.93 -12.61
CA GLY A 56 5.41 -9.97 -12.05
C GLY A 56 5.84 -11.41 -11.77
N PRO A 57 7.04 -11.61 -11.23
CA PRO A 57 7.50 -12.92 -10.78
C PRO A 57 6.71 -13.39 -9.55
N ASP A 58 6.43 -14.68 -9.47
CA ASP A 58 5.68 -15.27 -8.35
C ASP A 58 6.52 -15.39 -7.08
N TYR A 59 7.86 -15.44 -7.21
CA TYR A 59 8.83 -15.57 -6.12
C TYR A 59 10.23 -15.12 -6.56
N GLY A 60 11.17 -15.10 -5.60
CA GLY A 60 12.59 -14.82 -5.88
C GLY A 60 12.91 -13.36 -6.06
N VAL A 61 12.10 -12.45 -5.50
CA VAL A 61 12.37 -11.01 -5.48
C VAL A 61 12.61 -10.58 -4.04
N GLU A 62 13.86 -10.64 -3.63
CA GLU A 62 14.28 -10.39 -2.26
C GLU A 62 14.72 -8.95 -2.07
N VAL A 63 14.24 -8.33 -0.99
CA VAL A 63 14.64 -7.00 -0.54
C VAL A 63 14.87 -6.99 0.96
N ILE A 64 15.75 -6.12 1.45
CA ILE A 64 15.96 -5.94 2.87
C ILE A 64 14.88 -5.00 3.41
N THR A 65 13.97 -5.54 4.20
CA THR A 65 12.86 -4.81 4.81
C THR A 65 12.29 -5.58 6.00
N ASP A 66 11.40 -4.96 6.76
CA ASP A 66 10.62 -5.63 7.79
C ASP A 66 9.39 -6.31 7.15
N ALA A 67 9.28 -7.63 7.35
CA ALA A 67 8.26 -8.47 6.72
C ALA A 67 6.83 -8.12 7.13
N GLU A 68 6.60 -7.67 8.37
CA GLU A 68 5.29 -7.28 8.86
C GLU A 68 4.93 -5.89 8.39
N GLN A 69 5.87 -4.95 8.46
CA GLN A 69 5.67 -3.57 8.04
C GLN A 69 5.39 -3.48 6.53
N ILE A 70 6.14 -4.20 5.69
CA ILE A 70 5.88 -4.18 4.24
C ILE A 70 4.54 -4.83 3.90
N THR A 71 4.13 -5.87 4.62
CA THR A 71 2.80 -6.47 4.48
C THR A 71 1.70 -5.47 4.85
N GLN A 72 1.91 -4.65 5.89
CA GLN A 72 1.00 -3.58 6.27
C GLN A 72 0.86 -2.52 5.17
N VAL A 73 1.98 -2.13 4.51
CA VAL A 73 1.95 -1.21 3.36
C VAL A 73 1.08 -1.76 2.24
N PHE A 74 1.33 -3.01 1.82
CA PHE A 74 0.55 -3.63 0.75
C PHE A 74 -0.94 -3.74 1.10
N THR A 75 -1.24 -4.15 2.33
CA THR A 75 -2.61 -4.23 2.83
C THR A 75 -3.32 -2.89 2.79
N ASN A 76 -2.68 -1.82 3.25
CA ASN A 76 -3.25 -0.48 3.26
C ASN A 76 -3.56 0.03 1.86
N ILE A 77 -2.63 -0.15 0.91
CA ILE A 77 -2.81 0.35 -0.46
C ILE A 77 -3.86 -0.47 -1.20
N LEU A 78 -3.82 -1.80 -1.09
CA LEU A 78 -4.82 -2.69 -1.72
C LEU A 78 -6.22 -2.44 -1.16
N ARG A 79 -6.37 -2.29 0.15
CA ARG A 79 -7.67 -1.94 0.76
C ARG A 79 -8.17 -0.58 0.29
N ASN A 80 -7.29 0.40 0.12
CA ASN A 80 -7.68 1.70 -0.42
C ASN A 80 -8.17 1.58 -1.87
N ALA A 81 -7.52 0.76 -2.70
CA ALA A 81 -7.94 0.50 -4.08
C ALA A 81 -9.30 -0.19 -4.11
N LEU A 82 -9.51 -1.27 -3.33
CA LEU A 82 -10.79 -1.99 -3.25
C LEU A 82 -11.92 -1.08 -2.77
N GLN A 83 -11.70 -0.29 -1.71
CA GLN A 83 -12.69 0.65 -1.21
C GLN A 83 -13.06 1.76 -2.20
N ALA A 84 -12.10 2.20 -3.04
CA ALA A 84 -12.38 3.19 -4.07
C ALA A 84 -13.26 2.63 -5.20
N LEU A 85 -13.41 1.30 -5.26
CA LEU A 85 -14.17 0.56 -6.28
C LEU A 85 -15.49 0.00 -5.77
N GLU A 86 -15.85 0.23 -4.49
CA GLU A 86 -17.11 -0.22 -3.92
C GLU A 86 -18.31 0.28 -4.76
N GLY A 87 -19.17 -0.65 -5.18
CA GLY A 87 -20.34 -0.35 -6.00
C GLY A 87 -20.05 0.03 -7.47
N GLN A 88 -18.79 -0.04 -7.92
CA GLN A 88 -18.43 0.24 -9.31
C GLN A 88 -18.59 -1.00 -10.18
N GLU A 89 -19.33 -0.86 -11.28
CA GLU A 89 -19.31 -1.86 -12.36
C GLU A 89 -17.95 -1.85 -13.06
N ASN A 90 -17.47 -3.02 -13.48
CA ASN A 90 -16.16 -3.19 -14.13
C ASN A 90 -14.98 -2.70 -13.28
N ALA A 91 -15.08 -2.87 -11.95
CA ALA A 91 -14.00 -2.64 -11.03
C ALA A 91 -12.77 -3.52 -11.37
N ASP A 92 -11.56 -2.96 -11.29
CA ASP A 92 -10.33 -3.68 -11.61
C ASP A 92 -9.14 -3.11 -10.85
N VAL A 93 -8.35 -3.99 -10.25
CA VAL A 93 -7.08 -3.65 -9.58
C VAL A 93 -5.95 -4.42 -10.27
N ILE A 94 -4.88 -3.69 -10.61
CA ILE A 94 -3.68 -4.29 -11.20
C ILE A 94 -2.50 -4.02 -10.27
N VAL A 95 -1.80 -5.09 -9.91
CA VAL A 95 -0.55 -5.04 -9.15
C VAL A 95 0.59 -5.45 -10.08
N VAL A 96 1.57 -4.59 -10.25
CA VAL A 96 2.78 -4.85 -11.05
C VAL A 96 3.99 -4.82 -10.15
N LEU A 97 4.80 -5.87 -10.18
CA LEU A 97 6.10 -5.94 -9.51
C LEU A 97 7.19 -6.08 -10.56
N LYS A 98 8.18 -5.20 -10.53
CA LYS A 98 9.34 -5.27 -11.41
C LYS A 98 10.63 -4.88 -10.69
N GLN A 99 11.74 -5.47 -11.11
CA GLN A 99 13.08 -5.06 -10.68
C GLN A 99 13.45 -3.72 -11.34
N VAL A 100 14.07 -2.84 -10.57
CA VAL A 100 14.53 -1.54 -11.07
C VAL A 100 15.98 -1.68 -11.55
N PRO A 101 16.27 -1.35 -12.82
CA PRO A 101 17.63 -1.35 -13.34
C PRO A 101 18.55 -0.39 -12.56
N ALA A 102 19.83 -0.70 -12.45
CA ALA A 102 20.80 0.07 -11.68
C ALA A 102 20.85 1.56 -12.04
N ASN A 103 20.66 1.89 -13.31
CA ASN A 103 20.64 3.27 -13.82
C ASN A 103 19.40 4.09 -13.44
N GLN A 104 18.34 3.45 -12.90
CA GLN A 104 17.09 4.09 -12.50
C GLN A 104 16.87 4.09 -10.98
N ARG A 105 17.86 3.65 -10.20
CA ARG A 105 17.75 3.51 -8.75
C ARG A 105 17.85 4.86 -8.06
N LEU A 106 17.16 5.00 -6.92
CA LEU A 106 17.06 6.25 -6.15
C LEU A 106 18.39 6.70 -5.55
N SER A 107 19.32 5.77 -5.27
CA SER A 107 20.63 6.05 -4.71
C SER A 107 21.72 5.22 -5.39
N LYS A 108 22.77 5.89 -5.87
CA LYS A 108 23.92 5.20 -6.45
C LYS A 108 24.76 4.45 -5.41
N GLN A 109 24.85 4.97 -4.18
CA GLN A 109 25.66 4.37 -3.12
C GLN A 109 25.09 3.05 -2.58
N LEU A 110 23.75 2.92 -2.51
CA LEU A 110 23.08 1.70 -2.08
C LEU A 110 22.81 0.72 -3.24
N SER A 111 22.98 1.19 -4.47
CA SER A 111 22.56 0.44 -5.67
C SER A 111 23.43 -0.75 -6.02
N GLU A 112 24.68 -0.81 -5.56
CA GLU A 112 25.59 -1.91 -5.87
C GLU A 112 25.40 -3.12 -4.95
N GLN A 113 24.84 -2.90 -3.77
CA GLN A 113 24.72 -3.92 -2.72
C GLN A 113 23.30 -4.50 -2.57
N TYR A 114 22.25 -3.76 -3.00
CA TYR A 114 20.86 -4.18 -2.80
C TYR A 114 20.04 -4.16 -4.09
N GLN A 115 19.09 -5.09 -4.17
CA GLN A 115 18.07 -5.05 -5.22
C GLN A 115 17.03 -3.96 -4.93
N TRP A 116 16.65 -3.24 -5.98
CA TRP A 116 15.56 -2.29 -5.95
C TRP A 116 14.40 -2.81 -6.77
N VAL A 117 13.21 -2.64 -6.22
CA VAL A 117 11.97 -3.06 -6.87
C VAL A 117 11.00 -1.90 -6.94
N GLU A 118 10.20 -1.88 -7.98
CA GLU A 118 9.04 -1.00 -8.09
C GLU A 118 7.78 -1.85 -8.02
N ILE A 119 6.87 -1.45 -7.13
CA ILE A 119 5.57 -2.09 -6.97
C ILE A 119 4.50 -1.06 -7.27
N ALA A 120 3.79 -1.25 -8.38
CA ALA A 120 2.70 -0.38 -8.80
C ALA A 120 1.35 -1.05 -8.50
N ILE A 121 0.52 -0.41 -7.68
CA ILE A 121 -0.85 -0.84 -7.39
C ILE A 121 -1.80 0.18 -8.00
N SER A 122 -2.56 -0.26 -8.99
CA SER A 122 -3.45 0.58 -9.81
C SER A 122 -4.89 0.16 -9.65
N ASP A 123 -5.77 1.11 -9.42
CA ASP A 123 -7.22 0.96 -9.51
C ASP A 123 -7.78 1.74 -10.71
N ASN A 124 -9.00 1.41 -11.13
CA ASN A 124 -9.76 2.14 -12.14
C ASN A 124 -10.94 2.93 -11.52
N GLY A 125 -10.84 3.31 -10.26
CA GLY A 125 -11.83 4.07 -9.51
C GLY A 125 -11.93 5.56 -9.90
N PRO A 126 -12.56 6.38 -9.06
CA PRO A 126 -12.74 7.82 -9.33
C PRO A 126 -11.43 8.61 -9.27
N GLY A 127 -10.37 8.04 -8.69
CA GLY A 127 -9.09 8.69 -8.48
C GLY A 127 -9.10 9.66 -7.30
N ILE A 128 -7.98 10.36 -7.10
CA ILE A 128 -7.79 11.33 -6.01
C ILE A 128 -8.07 12.75 -6.54
N PRO A 129 -9.06 13.47 -5.97
CA PRO A 129 -9.36 14.86 -6.33
C PRO A 129 -8.13 15.76 -6.19
N SER A 130 -8.01 16.78 -7.06
CA SER A 130 -6.87 17.72 -7.09
C SER A 130 -6.63 18.43 -5.76
N GLU A 131 -7.73 18.80 -5.10
CA GLU A 131 -7.77 19.62 -3.89
C GLU A 131 -7.16 18.92 -2.67
N VAL A 132 -7.10 17.58 -2.72
CA VAL A 132 -6.64 16.77 -1.58
C VAL A 132 -5.33 16.03 -1.83
N ARG A 133 -4.76 16.12 -3.03
CA ARG A 133 -3.55 15.34 -3.41
C ARG A 133 -2.35 15.60 -2.51
N ASN A 134 -2.14 16.84 -2.11
CA ASN A 134 -1.06 17.23 -1.20
C ASN A 134 -1.28 16.77 0.24
N LYS A 135 -2.46 16.24 0.56
CA LYS A 135 -2.86 15.83 1.91
C LYS A 135 -2.96 14.31 2.10
N VAL A 136 -2.89 13.51 1.02
CA VAL A 136 -3.14 12.06 1.10
C VAL A 136 -2.20 11.30 2.04
N PHE A 137 -0.99 11.81 2.26
CA PHE A 137 -0.01 11.22 3.18
C PHE A 137 0.04 11.94 4.54
N ILE A 138 -0.82 12.94 4.79
CA ILE A 138 -0.92 13.62 6.09
C ILE A 138 -1.67 12.71 7.06
N PRO A 139 -1.16 12.46 8.27
CA PRO A 139 -1.88 11.69 9.28
C PRO A 139 -3.26 12.29 9.59
N ASN A 140 -4.24 11.43 9.87
CA ASN A 140 -5.64 11.78 10.16
C ASN A 140 -6.39 12.48 8.99
N PHE A 141 -5.81 12.51 7.79
CA PHE A 141 -6.52 13.00 6.62
C PHE A 141 -7.29 11.84 5.97
N THR A 142 -8.60 12.01 5.85
CA THR A 142 -9.50 11.06 5.16
C THR A 142 -10.65 11.80 4.49
N THR A 143 -11.04 11.32 3.33
CA THR A 143 -12.27 11.72 2.62
C THR A 143 -13.39 10.70 2.81
N LYS A 144 -13.14 9.65 3.61
CA LYS A 144 -14.06 8.52 3.84
C LYS A 144 -14.75 8.70 5.20
N ASN A 145 -16.02 8.29 5.28
CA ASN A 145 -16.79 8.32 6.52
C ASN A 145 -16.29 7.29 7.55
N THR A 146 -15.63 6.22 7.09
CA THR A 146 -15.10 5.15 7.92
C THR A 146 -13.60 5.02 7.68
N GLY A 147 -12.78 5.50 8.60
CA GLY A 147 -11.33 5.36 8.50
C GLY A 147 -10.58 6.46 9.26
N ALA A 148 -9.53 6.06 9.98
CA ALA A 148 -8.72 6.98 10.79
C ALA A 148 -7.80 7.92 9.97
N GLY A 149 -7.73 7.75 8.64
CA GLY A 149 -6.83 8.54 7.79
C GLY A 149 -5.34 8.33 8.05
N LEU A 150 -4.98 7.19 8.66
CA LEU A 150 -3.60 6.89 9.07
C LEU A 150 -2.88 5.92 8.10
N GLY A 151 -3.60 5.14 7.32
CA GLY A 151 -3.03 4.07 6.51
C GLY A 151 -1.94 4.53 5.53
N LEU A 152 -2.20 5.58 4.74
CA LEU A 152 -1.21 6.10 3.79
C LEU A 152 -0.03 6.81 4.47
N ALA A 153 -0.27 7.51 5.60
CA ALA A 153 0.80 8.12 6.38
C ALA A 153 1.73 7.04 6.99
N ILE A 154 1.16 5.97 7.54
CA ILE A 154 1.92 4.81 8.03
C ILE A 154 2.71 4.16 6.88
N SER A 155 2.06 3.93 5.74
CA SER A 155 2.72 3.35 4.57
C SER A 155 3.92 4.19 4.11
N LYS A 156 3.77 5.51 4.10
CA LYS A 156 4.86 6.43 3.76
C LYS A 156 6.03 6.31 4.74
N ASN A 157 5.76 6.35 6.04
CA ASN A 157 6.80 6.23 7.05
C ASN A 157 7.56 4.89 6.96
N ILE A 158 6.85 3.78 6.73
CA ILE A 158 7.47 2.45 6.57
C ILE A 158 8.37 2.42 5.34
N VAL A 159 7.87 2.85 4.18
CA VAL A 159 8.62 2.81 2.93
C VAL A 159 9.84 3.74 2.98
N GLU A 160 9.69 4.97 3.48
CA GLU A 160 10.80 5.92 3.62
C GLU A 160 11.80 5.48 4.69
N GLY A 161 11.34 4.87 5.79
CA GLY A 161 12.20 4.28 6.82
C GLY A 161 13.03 3.09 6.31
N SER A 162 12.55 2.37 5.30
CA SER A 162 13.30 1.32 4.59
C SER A 162 14.16 1.86 3.43
N GLY A 163 14.32 3.18 3.31
CA GLY A 163 15.11 3.81 2.24
C GLY A 163 14.42 3.87 0.88
N GLY A 164 13.15 3.47 0.80
CA GLY A 164 12.33 3.52 -0.40
C GLY A 164 11.63 4.86 -0.60
N LYS A 165 10.72 4.90 -1.57
CA LYS A 165 9.88 6.06 -1.86
C LYS A 165 8.48 5.60 -2.22
N ILE A 166 7.45 6.23 -1.67
CA ILE A 166 6.07 6.03 -2.07
C ILE A 166 5.54 7.28 -2.76
N THR A 167 4.91 7.08 -3.92
CA THR A 167 4.29 8.15 -4.72
C THR A 167 2.98 7.67 -5.29
N PHE A 168 2.21 8.57 -5.91
CA PHE A 168 1.03 8.19 -6.67
C PHE A 168 0.90 9.05 -7.93
N GLN A 169 0.22 8.47 -8.92
CA GLN A 169 -0.15 9.15 -10.15
C GLN A 169 -1.64 9.03 -10.41
N LYS A 170 -2.26 10.12 -10.86
CA LYS A 170 -3.62 10.10 -11.38
C LYS A 170 -3.59 9.53 -12.80
N LYS A 171 -4.46 8.56 -13.07
CA LYS A 171 -4.81 8.13 -14.43
C LYS A 171 -6.04 8.88 -14.96
N LYS A 172 -6.40 8.67 -16.23
CA LYS A 172 -7.70 9.14 -16.77
C LYS A 172 -8.88 8.58 -15.96
N LYS A 173 -8.77 7.34 -15.50
CA LYS A 173 -9.64 6.70 -14.51
C LYS A 173 -8.75 6.03 -13.48
N GLY A 174 -8.96 6.33 -12.18
CA GLY A 174 -8.28 5.70 -11.07
C GLY A 174 -6.99 6.35 -10.62
N THR A 175 -6.29 5.62 -9.76
CA THR A 175 -5.02 6.00 -9.15
C THR A 175 -4.01 4.86 -9.32
N THR A 176 -2.74 5.20 -9.40
CA THR A 176 -1.64 4.24 -9.24
C THR A 176 -0.75 4.71 -8.11
N PHE A 177 -0.53 3.87 -7.11
CA PHE A 177 0.53 4.03 -6.11
C PHE A 177 1.78 3.27 -6.55
N PHE A 178 2.94 3.88 -6.32
CA PHE A 178 4.25 3.30 -6.57
C PHE A 178 5.05 3.25 -5.28
#